data_894c0d603ea8e34418f3014005d0bd74
#
_entry.id   894c0d603ea8e34418f3014005d0bd74
#
_cell.length_a   1.000
_cell.length_b   1.000
_cell.length_c   1.000
_cell.angle_alpha   90.00
_cell.angle_beta   90.00
_cell.angle_gamma   90.00
#
_symmetry.space_group_name_H-M   'P 1'
#
loop_
_entity.id
_entity.type
_entity.pdbx_description
1 polymer ?
#
loop_
_entity_poly.entity_id
_entity_poly.type
_entity_poly.pdbx_seq_one_letter_code
_entity_poly.pdbx_strand_id
1 'polypeptide(L)'
;VLDGNSYRDEHGDLVDYNFGKYFETTDLPYLGEQQLVWLREEVLSATEPIVIFSHQPLYACPRGLRNVDDLQKIIREGRAAGKRIQFCMNGHVHRDIRHFENGILYYTLNSISNYWAGTAYATHRYSSEIEAKFPNLQFVVPYADPIYAIVTLDENGVSVKGVEGHFVPPSPEKTGITVPLTPSVASWSFAWDEFETLQGDV
;
A
#
# COMPACT_ATOMS: atom_id res chain seq x y z
N VAL A 1 5.37 -0.86 -12.45
CA VAL A 1 4.33 -0.22 -11.61
C VAL A 1 2.98 -0.72 -12.06
N LEU A 2 2.12 -1.10 -11.09
CA LEU A 2 0.76 -1.57 -11.36
C LEU A 2 -0.26 -0.50 -10.99
N ASP A 3 -1.30 -0.39 -11.80
CA ASP A 3 -2.48 0.44 -11.54
C ASP A 3 -3.63 -0.43 -11.05
N GLY A 4 -3.97 -0.33 -9.76
CA GLY A 4 -5.08 -1.04 -9.14
C GLY A 4 -6.40 -0.27 -9.15
N ASN A 5 -6.59 0.70 -10.03
CA ASN A 5 -7.76 1.56 -10.04
C ASN A 5 -8.89 1.08 -10.97
N SER A 6 -8.92 -0.18 -11.35
CA SER A 6 -10.09 -0.73 -12.04
C SER A 6 -11.16 -1.18 -11.03
N TYR A 7 -12.41 -1.15 -11.44
CA TYR A 7 -13.56 -1.59 -10.64
C TYR A 7 -14.50 -2.46 -11.47
N ARG A 8 -15.36 -3.25 -10.82
CA ARG A 8 -16.45 -3.95 -11.52
C ARG A 8 -17.67 -3.05 -11.57
N ASP A 9 -18.20 -2.89 -12.76
CA ASP A 9 -19.45 -2.15 -12.98
C ASP A 9 -20.68 -3.03 -12.65
N GLU A 10 -21.87 -2.51 -12.88
CA GLU A 10 -23.15 -3.19 -12.64
C GLU A 10 -23.38 -4.43 -13.54
N HIS A 11 -22.61 -4.56 -14.62
CA HIS A 11 -22.64 -5.71 -15.53
C HIS A 11 -21.57 -6.75 -15.20
N GLY A 12 -20.67 -6.43 -14.24
CA GLY A 12 -19.55 -7.27 -13.82
C GLY A 12 -18.29 -7.10 -14.68
N ASP A 13 -18.29 -6.15 -15.61
CA ASP A 13 -17.14 -5.84 -16.46
C ASP A 13 -16.10 -5.03 -15.68
N LEU A 14 -14.81 -5.34 -15.92
CA LEU A 14 -13.70 -4.54 -15.36
C LEU A 14 -13.52 -3.26 -16.17
N VAL A 15 -13.73 -2.13 -15.52
CA VAL A 15 -13.67 -0.80 -16.09
C VAL A 15 -12.61 0.02 -15.34
N ASP A 16 -11.86 0.83 -16.07
CA ASP A 16 -10.90 1.73 -15.45
C ASP A 16 -11.62 2.82 -14.65
N TYR A 17 -11.06 3.13 -13.47
CA TYR A 17 -11.59 4.15 -12.61
C TYR A 17 -11.63 5.51 -13.34
N ASN A 18 -12.82 6.10 -13.40
CA ASN A 18 -13.01 7.42 -13.96
C ASN A 18 -13.14 8.47 -12.84
N PHE A 19 -12.39 9.55 -12.96
CA PHE A 19 -12.28 10.62 -11.99
C PHE A 19 -13.67 11.10 -11.51
N GLY A 20 -13.91 11.06 -10.19
CA GLY A 20 -15.14 11.58 -9.56
C GLY A 20 -16.08 10.52 -9.00
N LYS A 21 -15.91 9.23 -9.30
CA LYS A 21 -16.81 8.17 -8.83
C LYS A 21 -16.23 7.26 -7.74
N TYR A 22 -15.06 7.58 -7.16
CA TYR A 22 -14.40 6.72 -6.19
C TYR A 22 -15.27 6.35 -4.99
N PHE A 23 -16.03 7.30 -4.46
CA PHE A 23 -16.90 7.07 -3.31
C PHE A 23 -18.27 6.46 -3.68
N GLU A 24 -18.62 6.46 -4.95
CA GLU A 24 -19.86 5.85 -5.47
C GLU A 24 -19.63 4.39 -5.89
N THR A 25 -18.37 3.99 -6.08
CA THR A 25 -17.98 2.66 -6.56
C THR A 25 -17.65 1.78 -5.36
N THR A 26 -18.38 0.69 -5.18
CA THR A 26 -18.24 -0.21 -4.03
C THR A 26 -17.36 -1.43 -4.29
N ASP A 27 -17.18 -1.81 -5.55
CA ASP A 27 -16.41 -2.99 -5.95
C ASP A 27 -15.10 -2.61 -6.63
N LEU A 28 -14.18 -2.10 -5.85
CA LEU A 28 -12.80 -1.76 -6.21
C LEU A 28 -11.88 -2.11 -5.02
N PRO A 29 -10.56 -2.19 -5.16
CA PRO A 29 -9.74 -2.03 -6.36
C PRO A 29 -9.42 -3.35 -7.08
N TYR A 30 -9.27 -3.32 -8.39
CA TYR A 30 -8.85 -4.45 -9.21
C TYR A 30 -7.66 -4.08 -10.11
N LEU A 31 -6.87 -5.09 -10.50
CA LEU A 31 -5.98 -5.01 -11.67
C LEU A 31 -6.79 -5.39 -12.91
N GLY A 32 -6.70 -4.58 -13.96
CA GLY A 32 -7.34 -4.89 -15.25
C GLY A 32 -6.75 -6.14 -15.92
N GLU A 33 -7.56 -6.86 -16.72
CA GLU A 33 -7.14 -8.11 -17.36
C GLU A 33 -5.94 -7.92 -18.30
N GLN A 34 -5.93 -6.86 -19.09
CA GLN A 34 -4.81 -6.54 -19.98
C GLN A 34 -3.51 -6.29 -19.20
N GLN A 35 -3.60 -5.67 -18.03
CA GLN A 35 -2.46 -5.43 -17.16
C GLN A 35 -1.92 -6.74 -16.57
N LEU A 36 -2.80 -7.68 -16.20
CA LEU A 36 -2.38 -9.00 -15.72
C LEU A 36 -1.66 -9.80 -16.81
N VAL A 37 -2.16 -9.77 -18.05
CA VAL A 37 -1.49 -10.39 -19.19
C VAL A 37 -0.11 -9.77 -19.42
N TRP A 38 -0.04 -8.46 -19.50
CA TRP A 38 1.23 -7.73 -19.63
C TRP A 38 2.21 -8.07 -18.48
N LEU A 39 1.75 -8.05 -17.24
CA LEU A 39 2.60 -8.37 -16.08
C LEU A 39 3.17 -9.77 -16.17
N ARG A 40 2.37 -10.75 -16.60
CA ARG A 40 2.82 -12.12 -16.78
C ARG A 40 3.93 -12.22 -17.84
N GLU A 41 3.76 -11.54 -18.96
CA GLU A 41 4.78 -11.49 -20.03
C GLU A 41 6.07 -10.85 -19.53
N GLU A 42 6.00 -9.69 -18.85
CA GLU A 42 7.14 -9.01 -18.26
C GLU A 42 7.87 -9.89 -17.24
N VAL A 43 7.12 -10.51 -16.33
CA VAL A 43 7.70 -11.40 -15.31
C VAL A 43 8.42 -12.57 -15.94
N LEU A 44 7.83 -13.26 -16.92
CA LEU A 44 8.41 -14.45 -17.53
C LEU A 44 9.60 -14.12 -18.44
N SER A 45 9.62 -12.94 -19.07
CA SER A 45 10.72 -12.52 -19.94
C SER A 45 11.90 -11.89 -19.18
N ALA A 46 11.70 -11.44 -17.94
CA ALA A 46 12.72 -10.72 -17.18
C ALA A 46 14.01 -11.55 -16.97
N THR A 47 15.14 -10.88 -17.14
CA THR A 47 16.48 -11.42 -16.84
C THR A 47 17.05 -10.87 -15.54
N GLU A 48 16.56 -9.73 -15.11
CA GLU A 48 16.96 -9.03 -13.90
C GLU A 48 15.98 -9.25 -12.73
N PRO A 49 16.38 -8.96 -11.50
CA PRO A 49 15.48 -8.97 -10.35
C PRO A 49 14.29 -7.99 -10.57
N ILE A 50 13.11 -8.43 -10.14
CA ILE A 50 11.87 -7.70 -10.33
C ILE A 50 11.43 -7.08 -9.01
N VAL A 51 11.16 -5.78 -9.04
CA VAL A 51 10.49 -5.04 -7.96
C VAL A 51 9.13 -4.57 -8.46
N ILE A 52 8.07 -4.85 -7.70
CA ILE A 52 6.71 -4.50 -8.09
C ILE A 52 6.21 -3.35 -7.20
N PHE A 53 5.71 -2.30 -7.85
CA PHE A 53 5.09 -1.15 -7.17
C PHE A 53 3.62 -1.08 -7.53
N SER A 54 2.80 -0.71 -6.54
CA SER A 54 1.39 -0.35 -6.73
C SER A 54 0.96 0.69 -5.70
N HIS A 55 -0.25 1.24 -5.83
CA HIS A 55 -0.83 2.02 -4.75
C HIS A 55 -1.45 1.11 -3.69
N GLN A 56 -2.23 0.11 -4.08
CA GLN A 56 -2.88 -0.82 -3.17
C GLN A 56 -1.96 -1.98 -2.78
N PRO A 57 -2.15 -2.57 -1.58
CA PRO A 57 -1.45 -3.78 -1.17
C PRO A 57 -1.60 -4.95 -2.16
N LEU A 58 -0.48 -5.62 -2.42
CA LEU A 58 -0.34 -6.75 -3.35
C LEU A 58 -0.42 -8.12 -2.64
N TYR A 59 -0.85 -8.14 -1.40
CA TYR A 59 -1.11 -9.35 -0.60
C TYR A 59 -2.55 -9.34 -0.06
N ALA A 60 -3.05 -10.48 0.38
CA ALA A 60 -4.42 -10.61 0.86
C ALA A 60 -4.65 -9.83 2.15
N CYS A 61 -5.33 -8.70 2.06
CA CYS A 61 -5.73 -7.91 3.21
C CYS A 61 -7.00 -7.09 2.90
N PRO A 62 -7.71 -6.55 3.91
CA PRO A 62 -8.98 -5.84 3.71
C PRO A 62 -8.91 -4.60 2.79
N ARG A 63 -7.73 -4.03 2.63
CA ARG A 63 -7.48 -2.85 1.77
C ARG A 63 -6.66 -3.18 0.52
N GLY A 64 -6.40 -4.48 0.27
CA GLY A 64 -5.69 -4.96 -0.91
C GLY A 64 -6.57 -5.04 -2.14
N LEU A 65 -5.94 -5.45 -3.24
CA LEU A 65 -6.62 -5.73 -4.50
C LEU A 65 -7.67 -6.84 -4.33
N ARG A 66 -8.82 -6.70 -4.97
CA ARG A 66 -9.89 -7.71 -4.96
C ARG A 66 -9.50 -8.99 -5.69
N ASN A 67 -8.74 -8.84 -6.76
CA ASN A 67 -8.20 -9.97 -7.54
C ASN A 67 -6.72 -10.22 -7.25
N VAL A 68 -6.32 -10.09 -6.00
CA VAL A 68 -4.94 -10.34 -5.56
C VAL A 68 -4.48 -11.76 -5.88
N ASP A 69 -5.38 -12.75 -5.90
CA ASP A 69 -5.07 -14.14 -6.23
C ASP A 69 -4.54 -14.32 -7.66
N ASP A 70 -5.06 -13.54 -8.63
CA ASP A 70 -4.56 -13.53 -10.02
C ASP A 70 -3.13 -13.01 -10.09
N LEU A 71 -2.84 -11.92 -9.36
CA LEU A 71 -1.48 -11.39 -9.22
C LEU A 71 -0.55 -12.42 -8.57
N GLN A 72 -0.98 -13.01 -7.45
CA GLN A 72 -0.19 -13.99 -6.70
C GLN A 72 0.10 -15.24 -7.54
N LYS A 73 -0.80 -15.63 -8.43
CA LYS A 73 -0.58 -16.73 -9.39
C LYS A 73 0.55 -16.39 -10.35
N ILE A 74 0.58 -15.17 -10.90
CA ILE A 74 1.65 -14.71 -11.81
C ILE A 74 3.00 -14.68 -11.09
N ILE A 75 3.03 -14.18 -9.87
CA ILE A 75 4.25 -14.13 -9.04
C ILE A 75 4.77 -15.54 -8.77
N ARG A 76 3.90 -16.48 -8.36
CA ARG A 76 4.29 -17.89 -8.13
C ARG A 76 4.81 -18.55 -9.42
N GLU A 77 4.17 -18.31 -10.56
CA GLU A 77 4.62 -18.81 -11.86
C GLU A 77 6.00 -18.28 -12.22
N GLY A 78 6.23 -16.98 -12.03
CA GLY A 78 7.54 -16.37 -12.26
C GLY A 78 8.62 -16.97 -11.37
N ARG A 79 8.37 -17.10 -10.07
CA ARG A 79 9.32 -17.72 -9.13
C ARG A 79 9.59 -19.18 -9.46
N ALA A 80 8.59 -19.96 -9.84
CA ALA A 80 8.77 -21.33 -10.30
C ALA A 80 9.60 -21.43 -11.58
N ALA A 81 9.58 -20.39 -12.43
CA ALA A 81 10.44 -20.24 -13.60
C ALA A 81 11.84 -19.66 -13.27
N GLY A 82 12.20 -19.55 -11.99
CA GLY A 82 13.51 -19.06 -11.54
C GLY A 82 13.67 -17.54 -11.55
N LYS A 83 12.57 -16.76 -11.68
CA LYS A 83 12.64 -15.29 -11.65
C LYS A 83 12.77 -14.81 -10.21
N ARG A 84 13.62 -13.79 -10.00
CA ARG A 84 13.84 -13.19 -8.69
C ARG A 84 12.79 -12.09 -8.43
N ILE A 85 11.75 -12.44 -7.67
CA ILE A 85 10.69 -11.53 -7.22
C ILE A 85 10.64 -11.66 -5.71
N GLN A 86 11.27 -10.73 -5.00
CA GLN A 86 11.43 -10.80 -3.54
C GLN A 86 10.92 -9.55 -2.83
N PHE A 87 10.62 -8.46 -3.58
CA PHE A 87 10.22 -7.20 -2.99
C PHE A 87 9.08 -6.55 -3.77
N CYS A 88 8.00 -6.23 -3.05
CA CYS A 88 6.87 -5.46 -3.54
C CYS A 88 6.65 -4.25 -2.63
N MET A 89 6.30 -3.09 -3.17
CA MET A 89 6.09 -1.88 -2.38
C MET A 89 4.79 -1.20 -2.76
N ASN A 90 4.04 -0.77 -1.75
CA ASN A 90 2.76 -0.09 -1.90
C ASN A 90 2.55 0.99 -0.83
N GLY A 91 1.47 1.75 -0.97
CA GLY A 91 0.98 2.74 -0.02
C GLY A 91 -0.44 2.41 0.47
N HIS A 92 -1.38 3.33 0.28
CA HIS A 92 -2.83 3.20 0.50
C HIS A 92 -3.29 3.05 1.96
N VAL A 93 -2.61 2.23 2.75
CA VAL A 93 -3.06 1.88 4.11
C VAL A 93 -2.77 2.97 5.13
N HIS A 94 -1.86 3.91 4.80
CA HIS A 94 -1.36 4.96 5.70
C HIS A 94 -0.75 4.39 6.99
N ARG A 95 0.01 3.31 6.86
CA ARG A 95 0.76 2.65 7.93
C ARG A 95 2.08 2.13 7.38
N ASP A 96 3.04 1.96 8.27
CA ASP A 96 4.33 1.32 7.99
C ASP A 96 4.21 -0.18 8.30
N ILE A 97 4.09 -1.03 7.26
CA ILE A 97 3.86 -2.47 7.42
C ILE A 97 4.87 -3.25 6.58
N ARG A 98 5.47 -4.26 7.19
CA ARG A 98 6.34 -5.24 6.55
C ARG A 98 5.64 -6.60 6.61
N HIS A 99 5.06 -7.02 5.52
CA HIS A 99 4.37 -8.30 5.42
C HIS A 99 5.20 -9.28 4.61
N PHE A 100 5.53 -10.43 5.21
CA PHE A 100 6.26 -11.51 4.55
C PHE A 100 5.33 -12.64 4.18
N GLU A 101 5.34 -13.04 2.92
CA GLU A 101 4.57 -14.17 2.44
C GLU A 101 5.32 -14.85 1.28
N ASN A 102 5.50 -16.18 1.39
CA ASN A 102 6.12 -17.00 0.33
C ASN A 102 7.49 -16.49 -0.16
N GLY A 103 8.36 -16.04 0.76
CA GLY A 103 9.68 -15.52 0.43
C GLY A 103 9.68 -14.15 -0.26
N ILE A 104 8.62 -13.37 -0.07
CA ILE A 104 8.46 -12.02 -0.63
C ILE A 104 8.16 -11.06 0.51
N LEU A 105 8.82 -9.92 0.51
CA LEU A 105 8.46 -8.79 1.36
C LEU A 105 7.51 -7.86 0.61
N TYR A 106 6.31 -7.70 1.15
CA TYR A 106 5.34 -6.67 0.76
C TYR A 106 5.46 -5.51 1.75
N TYR A 107 6.09 -4.43 1.30
CA TYR A 107 6.33 -3.26 2.12
C TYR A 107 5.26 -2.19 1.85
N THR A 108 4.42 -1.93 2.83
CA THR A 108 3.46 -0.83 2.79
C THR A 108 4.08 0.39 3.45
N LEU A 109 4.38 1.42 2.65
CA LEU A 109 4.92 2.68 3.15
C LEU A 109 3.81 3.56 3.73
N ASN A 110 4.07 4.16 4.88
CA ASN A 110 3.16 5.12 5.49
C ASN A 110 2.94 6.36 4.60
N SER A 111 1.82 7.04 4.79
CA SER A 111 1.52 8.31 4.11
C SER A 111 2.51 9.39 4.51
N ILE A 112 2.84 10.27 3.57
CA ILE A 112 3.73 11.42 3.82
C ILE A 112 3.11 12.45 4.78
N SER A 113 1.78 12.54 4.87
CA SER A 113 1.10 13.70 5.46
C SER A 113 0.04 13.37 6.52
N ASN A 114 -0.54 12.17 6.52
CA ASN A 114 -1.67 11.88 7.41
C ASN A 114 -1.98 10.40 7.55
N TYR A 115 -2.65 10.05 8.64
CA TYR A 115 -3.40 8.81 8.78
C TYR A 115 -4.87 9.02 8.38
N TRP A 116 -5.43 8.10 7.60
CA TRP A 116 -6.86 8.11 7.26
C TRP A 116 -7.66 7.40 8.35
N ALA A 117 -8.34 8.19 9.19
CA ALA A 117 -9.14 7.67 10.31
C ALA A 117 -10.54 7.22 9.90
N GLY A 118 -11.07 7.79 8.82
CA GLY A 118 -12.42 7.51 8.34
C GLY A 118 -13.53 8.24 9.10
N THR A 119 -14.76 8.01 8.67
CA THR A 119 -15.95 8.75 9.15
C THR A 119 -16.27 8.50 10.62
N ALA A 120 -15.93 7.32 11.16
CA ALA A 120 -16.17 6.98 12.57
C ALA A 120 -15.37 7.85 13.56
N TYR A 121 -14.30 8.48 13.10
CA TYR A 121 -13.39 9.31 13.90
C TYR A 121 -13.26 10.72 13.35
N ALA A 122 -14.33 11.22 12.72
CA ALA A 122 -14.35 12.58 12.20
C ALA A 122 -14.02 13.61 13.28
N THR A 123 -13.10 14.51 12.99
CA THR A 123 -12.64 15.53 13.93
C THR A 123 -12.52 16.87 13.24
N HIS A 124 -13.19 17.88 13.78
CA HIS A 124 -13.11 19.26 13.30
C HIS A 124 -11.84 19.91 13.81
N ARG A 125 -10.86 20.08 12.94
CA ARG A 125 -9.54 20.65 13.23
C ARG A 125 -9.32 22.02 12.63
N TYR A 126 -10.10 22.35 11.61
CA TYR A 126 -9.94 23.54 10.78
C TYR A 126 -11.17 24.44 10.88
N SER A 127 -11.09 25.64 10.32
CA SER A 127 -12.26 26.53 10.25
C SER A 127 -13.36 25.91 9.36
N SER A 128 -14.61 26.28 9.63
CA SER A 128 -15.76 25.82 8.83
C SER A 128 -15.63 26.14 7.33
N GLU A 129 -14.93 27.24 6.98
CA GLU A 129 -14.66 27.60 5.59
C GLU A 129 -13.70 26.61 4.93
N ILE A 130 -12.63 26.21 5.63
CA ILE A 130 -11.66 25.24 5.12
C ILE A 130 -12.31 23.86 4.99
N GLU A 131 -13.07 23.44 5.99
CA GLU A 131 -13.72 22.11 5.98
C GLU A 131 -14.85 22.03 4.93
N ALA A 132 -15.55 23.12 4.67
CA ALA A 132 -16.52 23.17 3.58
C ALA A 132 -15.86 23.03 2.20
N LYS A 133 -14.67 23.61 2.02
CA LYS A 133 -13.90 23.49 0.78
C LYS A 133 -13.22 22.13 0.63
N PHE A 134 -12.81 21.50 1.73
CA PHE A 134 -12.10 20.23 1.77
C PHE A 134 -12.74 19.27 2.77
N PRO A 135 -13.94 18.72 2.48
CA PRO A 135 -14.75 17.97 3.45
C PRO A 135 -14.06 16.71 3.99
N ASN A 136 -13.10 16.15 3.28
CA ASN A 136 -12.37 14.97 3.71
C ASN A 136 -11.33 15.24 4.80
N LEU A 137 -10.97 16.50 5.08
CA LEU A 137 -10.01 16.84 6.13
C LEU A 137 -10.45 16.40 7.53
N GLN A 138 -11.77 16.34 7.78
CA GLN A 138 -12.31 15.84 9.04
C GLN A 138 -12.03 14.35 9.29
N PHE A 139 -11.71 13.57 8.24
CA PHE A 139 -11.49 12.12 8.30
C PHE A 139 -10.02 11.72 8.45
N VAL A 140 -9.12 12.70 8.55
CA VAL A 140 -7.68 12.46 8.63
C VAL A 140 -7.09 12.93 9.96
N VAL A 141 -6.02 12.27 10.40
CA VAL A 141 -5.15 12.75 11.47
C VAL A 141 -3.84 13.20 10.81
N PRO A 142 -3.63 14.51 10.65
CA PRO A 142 -2.49 15.05 9.93
C PRO A 142 -1.19 14.89 10.73
N TYR A 143 -0.07 14.73 10.00
CA TYR A 143 1.27 14.80 10.55
C TYR A 143 1.78 16.24 10.51
N ALA A 144 2.50 16.65 11.52
CA ALA A 144 3.10 17.99 11.60
C ALA A 144 4.30 18.12 10.66
N ASP A 145 5.02 17.03 10.47
CA ASP A 145 6.19 16.94 9.61
C ASP A 145 5.97 15.90 8.52
N PRO A 146 6.47 16.12 7.30
CA PRO A 146 6.46 15.09 6.25
C PRO A 146 7.27 13.87 6.69
N ILE A 147 6.69 12.68 6.55
CA ILE A 147 7.42 11.43 6.77
C ILE A 147 7.72 10.74 5.44
N TYR A 148 8.90 10.13 5.35
CA TYR A 148 9.37 9.47 4.14
C TYR A 148 10.40 8.39 4.46
N ALA A 149 10.81 7.65 3.44
CA ALA A 149 11.88 6.68 3.56
C ALA A 149 12.85 6.76 2.39
N ILE A 150 14.11 6.35 2.66
CA ILE A 150 15.06 5.98 1.62
C ILE A 150 15.14 4.46 1.63
N VAL A 151 14.79 3.84 0.52
CA VAL A 151 14.83 2.39 0.32
C VAL A 151 16.05 2.06 -0.54
N THR A 152 16.91 1.19 -0.05
CA THR A 152 18.07 0.68 -0.76
C THR A 152 17.91 -0.81 -1.00
N LEU A 153 18.09 -1.23 -2.25
CA LEU A 153 18.08 -2.61 -2.70
C LEU A 153 19.45 -2.91 -3.32
N ASP A 154 20.12 -3.94 -2.85
CA ASP A 154 21.42 -4.39 -3.39
C ASP A 154 21.50 -5.92 -3.44
N GLU A 155 22.67 -6.47 -3.73
CA GLU A 155 22.89 -7.92 -3.81
C GLU A 155 22.72 -8.64 -2.46
N ASN A 156 22.80 -7.94 -1.33
CA ASN A 156 22.73 -8.51 0.01
C ASN A 156 21.32 -8.50 0.58
N GLY A 157 20.47 -7.49 0.20
CA GLY A 157 19.16 -7.37 0.80
C GLY A 157 18.44 -6.06 0.49
N VAL A 158 17.52 -5.74 1.38
CA VAL A 158 16.79 -4.47 1.39
C VAL A 158 16.99 -3.76 2.72
N SER A 159 17.23 -2.46 2.66
CA SER A 159 17.25 -1.60 3.84
C SER A 159 16.39 -0.36 3.65
N VAL A 160 15.78 0.07 4.73
CA VAL A 160 14.95 1.28 4.78
C VAL A 160 15.49 2.19 5.87
N LYS A 161 15.74 3.44 5.50
CA LYS A 161 16.02 4.53 6.43
C LYS A 161 14.80 5.43 6.44
N GLY A 162 14.01 5.30 7.50
CA GLY A 162 12.80 6.07 7.72
C GLY A 162 13.03 7.31 8.59
N VAL A 163 11.97 8.06 8.82
CA VAL A 163 11.95 9.24 9.67
C VAL A 163 10.79 9.21 10.64
N GLU A 164 10.97 9.86 11.78
CA GLU A 164 9.93 10.10 12.78
C GLU A 164 9.30 11.46 12.58
N GLY A 165 7.99 11.57 12.81
CA GLY A 165 7.23 12.80 12.79
C GLY A 165 6.32 12.89 14.02
N HIS A 166 5.41 13.85 14.01
CA HIS A 166 4.47 14.12 15.09
C HIS A 166 3.06 14.30 14.53
N PHE A 167 2.05 14.02 15.34
CA PHE A 167 0.67 14.38 14.97
C PHE A 167 0.39 15.85 15.22
N VAL A 168 -0.36 16.47 14.32
CA VAL A 168 -1.01 17.76 14.63
C VAL A 168 -2.06 17.53 15.71
N PRO A 169 -2.07 18.33 16.82
CA PRO A 169 -3.10 18.19 17.86
C PRO A 169 -4.53 18.40 17.34
N PRO A 170 -5.51 17.72 17.94
CA PRO A 170 -5.42 16.72 19.01
C PRO A 170 -4.83 15.40 18.49
N SER A 171 -4.11 14.68 19.37
CA SER A 171 -3.55 13.35 19.04
C SER A 171 -4.66 12.30 18.80
N PRO A 172 -4.37 11.18 18.11
CA PRO A 172 -5.36 10.13 17.81
C PRO A 172 -6.15 9.68 19.02
N GLU A 173 -5.49 9.45 20.14
CA GLU A 173 -6.12 8.96 21.39
C GLU A 173 -7.16 9.96 21.92
N LYS A 174 -6.91 11.26 21.77
CA LYS A 174 -7.84 12.32 22.18
C LYS A 174 -9.07 12.42 21.29
N THR A 175 -9.03 11.79 20.12
CA THR A 175 -10.16 11.70 19.18
C THR A 175 -10.85 10.34 19.23
N GLY A 176 -10.53 9.50 20.22
CA GLY A 176 -11.15 8.20 20.43
C GLY A 176 -10.54 7.06 19.57
N ILE A 177 -9.45 7.32 18.86
CA ILE A 177 -8.74 6.28 18.10
C ILE A 177 -7.88 5.49 19.08
N THR A 178 -8.26 4.23 19.32
CA THR A 178 -7.57 3.34 20.30
C THR A 178 -6.51 2.45 19.66
N VAL A 179 -6.44 2.39 18.33
CA VAL A 179 -5.40 1.62 17.62
C VAL A 179 -4.08 2.36 17.74
N PRO A 180 -2.98 1.68 18.08
CA PRO A 180 -1.68 2.32 18.09
C PRO A 180 -1.34 2.87 16.70
N LEU A 181 -1.07 4.17 16.63
CA LEU A 181 -0.64 4.84 15.42
C LEU A 181 0.67 5.56 15.67
N THR A 182 1.58 5.47 14.75
CA THR A 182 2.85 6.20 14.78
C THR A 182 2.98 7.04 13.51
N PRO A 183 3.22 8.34 13.64
CA PRO A 183 3.49 9.21 12.50
C PRO A 183 4.96 9.05 12.10
N SER A 184 5.37 7.84 11.72
CA SER A 184 6.76 7.51 11.43
C SER A 184 6.85 6.44 10.35
N VAL A 185 8.03 6.36 9.77
CA VAL A 185 8.52 5.22 9.00
C VAL A 185 9.72 4.66 9.77
N ALA A 186 9.66 3.37 10.12
CA ALA A 186 10.75 2.71 10.83
C ALA A 186 11.99 2.53 9.94
N SER A 187 13.17 2.54 10.56
CA SER A 187 14.42 2.11 9.89
C SER A 187 14.64 0.64 10.18
N TRP A 188 14.94 -0.15 9.14
CA TRP A 188 15.15 -1.60 9.22
C TRP A 188 15.97 -2.12 8.04
N SER A 189 16.47 -3.34 8.17
CA SER A 189 17.12 -4.06 7.07
C SER A 189 16.87 -5.56 7.19
N PHE A 190 16.80 -6.24 6.05
CA PHE A 190 16.71 -7.69 5.94
C PHE A 190 17.61 -8.18 4.81
N ALA A 191 18.29 -9.29 5.03
CA ALA A 191 18.99 -10.01 3.97
C ALA A 191 18.00 -10.84 3.14
N TRP A 192 18.32 -11.11 1.86
CA TRP A 192 17.39 -11.82 0.96
C TRP A 192 17.09 -13.25 1.41
N ASP A 193 18.01 -13.93 2.09
CA ASP A 193 17.86 -15.29 2.59
C ASP A 193 16.94 -15.38 3.83
N GLU A 194 16.74 -14.28 4.57
CA GLU A 194 15.81 -14.23 5.70
C GLU A 194 14.36 -14.36 5.25
N PHE A 195 14.03 -13.94 4.02
CA PHE A 195 12.64 -13.89 3.53
C PHE A 195 11.96 -15.25 3.46
N GLU A 196 12.71 -16.32 3.26
CA GLU A 196 12.16 -17.68 3.22
C GLU A 196 11.71 -18.18 4.60
N THR A 197 12.17 -17.55 5.68
CA THR A 197 11.88 -17.93 7.06
C THR A 197 10.84 -17.03 7.74
N LEU A 198 10.62 -15.84 7.18
CA LEU A 198 9.68 -14.85 7.74
C LEU A 198 8.28 -15.03 7.15
N GLN A 199 7.26 -14.89 8.00
CA GLN A 199 5.85 -14.95 7.60
C GLN A 199 5.02 -13.94 8.40
N GLY A 200 4.02 -13.33 7.74
CA GLY A 200 3.12 -12.36 8.35
C GLY A 200 3.73 -10.98 8.55
N ASP A 201 3.11 -10.18 9.41
CA ASP A 201 3.56 -8.83 9.73
C ASP A 201 4.69 -8.86 10.78
N VAL A 202 5.77 -8.11 10.52
CA VAL A 202 6.99 -8.04 11.35
C VAL A 202 7.34 -6.61 11.72
#